data_03ec096067fb80befac75c43d6fef1b9
#
_entry.id   03ec096067fb80befac75c43d6fef1b9
#
_cell.length_a   1.000
_cell.length_b   1.000
_cell.length_c   1.000
_cell.angle_alpha   90.00
_cell.angle_beta   90.00
_cell.angle_gamma   90.00
#
_symmetry.space_group_name_H-M   'P 1'
#
loop_
_entity.id
_entity.type
_entity.pdbx_description
1 polymer ?
#
loop_
_entity_poly.entity_id
_entity_poly.type
_entity_poly.pdbx_seq_one_letter_code
_entity_poly.pdbx_strand_id
1 'polypeptide(L)'
;MAATKRVLRQAGARDQAALDTLAQAHLDRARQAAIRGVIEVQGTAEIVHDAEYYILEAQNGAKWAAEDRRLDARLAELKRKHGTPPNIIHIMWDDTALGEVGIPEIQKVRGFETPNINQMAEDGINFMRMYTEPACTPTRAAFQTGRYAVRSGMHTVSFPVEYSGMDADEVTIAEVLSEAGYMTGFFCKWHLGDTEFSYAHNQGYDEAFFTPYNQVPSMWTKEAESMNVITGMFPEMYGEDKYDIDKSWQPLGAVWFLEGTKGGKTYEWGPPPKVTDYWDGIVESEKRTLDFIDKAVAAKKPFFISHQPILLSFIPDPRNPVKGTANKNPLQEALERLDVFVGKLQKHLQDKGIAENTLIMVMADNGPFIHYGPRGMVETLYKGGKGDFTEGGVRVPCIATWPGVIEPGQIVGDILHVSDLYTTFARLGGAMEHIPTDRVIDGVDQTSLFFNGDGYSRRDYVMIYVGPSLAGAVKGRFKRDWKNATPGLSKNEFYDLYTDPRERTGEMIEQFHIKSMFNHQRQRHELWMKKYPNRPDPTYGPAMTGIENERPETRKIYEGPVDPKKLPFDPKEVWEQ
;
A
#
# COMPACT_ATOMS: atom_id res chain seq x y z
N MET A 1 32.91 -4.16 1.24
CA MET A 1 34.33 -4.09 0.87
C MET A 1 35.05 -2.84 1.39
N ALA A 2 34.61 -1.62 1.10
CA ALA A 2 35.30 -0.40 1.58
C ALA A 2 35.30 -0.25 3.11
N ALA A 3 34.21 -0.52 3.78
CA ALA A 3 34.12 -0.48 5.25
C ALA A 3 35.02 -1.55 5.89
N THR A 4 35.04 -2.76 5.35
CA THR A 4 35.92 -3.85 5.82
C THR A 4 37.39 -3.52 5.58
N LYS A 5 37.73 -2.95 4.41
CA LYS A 5 39.10 -2.47 4.11
C LYS A 5 39.52 -1.32 5.04
N ARG A 6 38.59 -0.45 5.44
CA ARG A 6 38.85 0.65 6.39
C ARG A 6 39.13 0.14 7.80
N VAL A 7 38.36 -0.81 8.29
CA VAL A 7 38.55 -1.44 9.61
C VAL A 7 39.86 -2.22 9.64
N LEU A 8 40.19 -2.95 8.57
CA LEU A 8 41.43 -3.74 8.48
C LEU A 8 42.67 -2.85 8.30
N ARG A 9 42.57 -1.70 7.61
CA ARG A 9 43.64 -0.68 7.58
C ARG A 9 43.89 -0.03 8.95
N GLN A 10 42.83 0.16 9.74
CA GLN A 10 42.95 0.63 11.10
C GLN A 10 43.60 -0.40 12.03
N ALA A 11 43.46 -1.71 11.71
CA ALA A 11 44.08 -2.82 12.43
C ALA A 11 45.54 -3.11 12.00
N GLY A 12 46.14 -2.28 11.14
CA GLY A 12 47.57 -2.36 10.80
C GLY A 12 47.95 -3.44 9.78
N ALA A 13 46.98 -4.05 9.07
CA ALA A 13 47.27 -5.03 8.02
C ALA A 13 47.85 -4.34 6.80
N ARG A 14 49.13 -4.69 6.44
CA ARG A 14 49.88 -4.07 5.32
C ARG A 14 49.86 -4.91 4.05
N ASP A 15 49.31 -6.12 4.06
CA ASP A 15 49.28 -7.02 2.93
C ASP A 15 47.95 -6.99 2.19
N GLN A 16 47.97 -6.53 0.94
CA GLN A 16 46.77 -6.40 0.10
C GLN A 16 46.17 -7.78 -0.23
N ALA A 17 47.01 -8.83 -0.39
CA ALA A 17 46.54 -10.18 -0.66
C ALA A 17 45.79 -10.77 0.55
N ALA A 18 46.23 -10.49 1.77
CA ALA A 18 45.54 -10.88 2.99
C ALA A 18 44.18 -10.12 3.15
N LEU A 19 44.13 -8.82 2.75
CA LEU A 19 42.91 -8.03 2.74
C LEU A 19 41.89 -8.54 1.73
N ASP A 20 42.35 -8.95 0.55
CA ASP A 20 41.48 -9.49 -0.50
C ASP A 20 40.98 -10.89 -0.14
N THR A 21 41.83 -11.72 0.49
CA THR A 21 41.45 -13.05 1.01
C THR A 21 40.40 -12.94 2.13
N LEU A 22 40.57 -11.99 3.06
CA LEU A 22 39.58 -11.74 4.13
C LEU A 22 38.28 -11.15 3.58
N ALA A 23 38.35 -10.28 2.58
CA ALA A 23 37.16 -9.74 1.92
C ALA A 23 36.41 -10.82 1.15
N GLN A 24 37.13 -11.75 0.50
CA GLN A 24 36.53 -12.91 -0.16
C GLN A 24 35.91 -13.87 0.85
N ALA A 25 36.60 -14.18 1.94
CA ALA A 25 36.07 -15.04 3.00
C ALA A 25 34.84 -14.43 3.72
N HIS A 26 34.71 -13.08 3.78
CA HIS A 26 33.50 -12.40 4.24
C HIS A 26 32.36 -12.48 3.22
N LEU A 27 32.69 -12.34 1.93
CA LEU A 27 31.73 -12.54 0.84
C LEU A 27 31.22 -13.99 0.79
N ASP A 28 32.11 -14.94 0.98
CA ASP A 28 31.76 -16.36 0.97
C ASP A 28 30.97 -16.76 2.22
N ARG A 29 31.25 -16.16 3.40
CA ARG A 29 30.40 -16.29 4.59
C ARG A 29 29.04 -15.66 4.43
N ALA A 30 28.95 -14.47 3.83
CA ALA A 30 27.68 -13.82 3.52
C ALA A 30 26.89 -14.62 2.46
N ARG A 31 27.57 -15.16 1.45
CA ARG A 31 26.98 -16.10 0.48
C ARG A 31 26.53 -17.41 1.14
N GLN A 32 27.34 -17.97 2.02
CA GLN A 32 27.01 -19.19 2.75
C GLN A 32 25.92 -18.96 3.80
N ALA A 33 25.84 -17.79 4.44
CA ALA A 33 24.73 -17.43 5.31
C ALA A 33 23.44 -17.26 4.50
N ALA A 34 23.50 -16.58 3.35
CA ALA A 34 22.37 -16.49 2.43
C ALA A 34 21.98 -17.88 1.85
N ILE A 35 22.96 -18.75 1.57
CA ILE A 35 22.73 -20.12 1.11
C ILE A 35 22.28 -21.04 2.26
N ARG A 36 22.81 -20.88 3.47
CA ARG A 36 22.37 -21.66 4.65
C ARG A 36 20.99 -21.26 5.13
N GLY A 37 20.66 -19.97 5.15
CA GLY A 37 19.28 -19.52 5.34
C GLY A 37 18.32 -20.19 4.34
N VAL A 38 18.80 -20.46 3.12
CA VAL A 38 18.09 -21.17 2.07
C VAL A 38 18.00 -22.69 2.29
N ILE A 39 18.98 -23.30 2.95
CA ILE A 39 19.04 -24.76 3.18
C ILE A 39 18.44 -25.16 4.54
N GLU A 40 18.54 -24.31 5.55
CA GLU A 40 18.02 -24.57 6.90
C GLU A 40 16.51 -24.30 7.05
N VAL A 41 15.88 -23.60 6.12
CA VAL A 41 14.41 -23.39 6.05
C VAL A 41 13.60 -24.71 5.89
N GLN A 42 14.24 -25.84 5.66
CA GLN A 42 13.55 -27.14 5.68
C GLN A 42 13.27 -27.71 7.08
N GLY A 43 13.59 -26.99 8.17
CA GLY A 43 13.46 -27.50 9.54
C GLY A 43 12.91 -26.56 10.60
N THR A 44 12.77 -25.26 10.34
CA THR A 44 12.19 -24.28 11.29
C THR A 44 11.18 -23.39 10.58
N ALA A 45 10.04 -23.13 11.22
CA ALA A 45 8.96 -22.29 10.71
C ALA A 45 9.33 -20.79 10.78
N GLU A 46 10.38 -20.37 10.11
CA GLU A 46 10.80 -18.98 10.04
C GLU A 46 10.27 -18.29 8.79
N ILE A 47 9.89 -17.01 8.94
CA ILE A 47 9.44 -16.17 7.82
C ILE A 47 10.57 -16.05 6.80
N VAL A 48 10.25 -16.30 5.52
CA VAL A 48 11.19 -16.14 4.41
C VAL A 48 11.14 -14.69 3.93
N HIS A 49 12.20 -13.93 4.16
CA HIS A 49 12.32 -12.55 3.67
C HIS A 49 13.04 -12.46 2.33
N ASP A 50 13.04 -11.28 1.69
CA ASP A 50 13.86 -11.01 0.51
C ASP A 50 15.36 -11.08 0.83
N ALA A 51 16.17 -11.36 -0.19
CA ALA A 51 17.62 -11.56 -0.04
C ALA A 51 18.34 -10.38 0.62
N GLU A 52 17.88 -9.14 0.40
CA GLU A 52 18.49 -7.94 0.97
C GLU A 52 18.24 -7.82 2.49
N TYR A 53 17.13 -8.33 2.99
CA TYR A 53 16.84 -8.39 4.43
C TYR A 53 17.95 -9.15 5.18
N TYR A 54 18.38 -10.30 4.66
CA TYR A 54 19.42 -11.12 5.33
C TYR A 54 20.78 -10.44 5.38
N ILE A 55 21.07 -9.50 4.45
CA ILE A 55 22.26 -8.65 4.53
C ILE A 55 22.18 -7.67 5.71
N LEU A 56 21.00 -7.08 5.93
CA LEU A 56 20.77 -6.16 7.06
C LEU A 56 20.74 -6.91 8.38
N GLU A 57 20.13 -8.07 8.43
CA GLU A 57 20.07 -8.93 9.60
C GLU A 57 21.48 -9.41 10.02
N ALA A 58 22.32 -9.83 9.06
CA ALA A 58 23.71 -10.19 9.34
C ALA A 58 24.53 -9.02 9.94
N GLN A 59 24.14 -7.77 9.63
CA GLN A 59 24.81 -6.56 10.16
C GLN A 59 24.25 -6.11 11.50
N ASN A 60 22.94 -6.29 11.74
CA ASN A 60 22.21 -5.66 12.81
C ASN A 60 21.49 -6.64 13.74
N GLY A 61 21.45 -7.94 13.44
CA GLY A 61 20.62 -8.94 14.13
C GLY A 61 20.82 -8.98 15.64
N ALA A 62 22.05 -8.83 16.14
CA ALA A 62 22.31 -8.76 17.58
C ALA A 62 21.64 -7.53 18.25
N LYS A 63 21.64 -6.38 17.56
CA LYS A 63 20.95 -5.16 17.99
C LYS A 63 19.44 -5.38 17.95
N TRP A 64 18.92 -5.90 16.85
CA TRP A 64 17.50 -6.18 16.70
C TRP A 64 16.97 -7.16 17.76
N ALA A 65 17.69 -8.25 18.01
CA ALA A 65 17.32 -9.19 19.07
C ALA A 65 17.30 -8.56 20.48
N ALA A 66 18.15 -7.58 20.73
CA ALA A 66 18.11 -6.83 22.01
C ALA A 66 16.92 -5.86 22.07
N GLU A 67 16.57 -5.23 20.94
CA GLU A 67 15.37 -4.41 20.81
C GLU A 67 14.11 -5.24 20.94
N ASP A 68 14.04 -6.40 20.29
CA ASP A 68 12.89 -7.30 20.30
C ASP A 68 12.49 -7.71 21.71
N ARG A 69 13.46 -8.04 22.56
CA ARG A 69 13.17 -8.35 23.98
C ARG A 69 12.50 -7.19 24.72
N ARG A 70 12.86 -5.94 24.40
CA ARG A 70 12.25 -4.74 25.00
C ARG A 70 10.85 -4.49 24.44
N LEU A 71 10.71 -4.66 23.13
CA LEU A 71 9.42 -4.51 22.44
C LEU A 71 8.42 -5.54 22.93
N ASP A 72 8.81 -6.81 23.04
CA ASP A 72 7.96 -7.89 23.53
C ASP A 72 7.52 -7.65 24.99
N ALA A 73 8.44 -7.19 25.85
CA ALA A 73 8.12 -6.81 27.22
C ALA A 73 7.10 -5.64 27.27
N ARG A 74 7.26 -4.65 26.39
CA ARG A 74 6.35 -3.50 26.31
C ARG A 74 4.98 -3.90 25.79
N LEU A 75 4.91 -4.73 24.74
CA LEU A 75 3.65 -5.28 24.22
C LEU A 75 2.92 -6.11 25.26
N ALA A 76 3.65 -6.95 26.02
CA ALA A 76 3.08 -7.72 27.12
C ALA A 76 2.55 -6.83 28.25
N GLU A 77 3.22 -5.71 28.56
CA GLU A 77 2.75 -4.71 29.52
C GLU A 77 1.44 -4.05 29.05
N LEU A 78 1.38 -3.61 27.80
CA LEU A 78 0.18 -3.01 27.21
C LEU A 78 -1.00 -3.98 27.22
N LYS A 79 -0.76 -5.23 26.83
CA LYS A 79 -1.78 -6.29 26.88
C LYS A 79 -2.29 -6.52 28.31
N ARG A 80 -1.42 -6.49 29.32
CA ARG A 80 -1.85 -6.59 30.73
C ARG A 80 -2.63 -5.36 31.21
N LYS A 81 -2.22 -4.15 30.77
CA LYS A 81 -2.90 -2.90 31.13
C LYS A 81 -4.32 -2.85 30.55
N HIS A 82 -4.50 -3.23 29.30
CA HIS A 82 -5.75 -3.08 28.56
C HIS A 82 -6.59 -4.36 28.46
N GLY A 83 -6.04 -5.52 28.84
CA GLY A 83 -6.71 -6.83 28.80
C GLY A 83 -6.70 -7.50 27.43
N THR A 84 -6.37 -6.77 26.36
CA THR A 84 -6.25 -7.25 24.99
C THR A 84 -4.99 -6.70 24.33
N PRO A 85 -4.48 -7.30 23.25
CA PRO A 85 -3.55 -6.61 22.35
C PRO A 85 -4.17 -5.31 21.82
N PRO A 86 -3.37 -4.40 21.22
CA PRO A 86 -3.89 -3.14 20.71
C PRO A 86 -4.89 -3.33 19.57
N ASN A 87 -5.89 -2.48 19.53
CA ASN A 87 -6.70 -2.31 18.31
C ASN A 87 -5.87 -1.63 17.25
N ILE A 88 -6.11 -1.96 15.99
CA ILE A 88 -5.38 -1.40 14.85
C ILE A 88 -6.40 -0.87 13.84
N ILE A 89 -6.31 0.41 13.51
CA ILE A 89 -7.09 1.06 12.46
C ILE A 89 -6.13 1.59 11.42
N HIS A 90 -6.24 1.06 10.21
CA HIS A 90 -5.48 1.50 9.05
C HIS A 90 -6.41 2.18 8.05
N ILE A 91 -6.13 3.43 7.73
CA ILE A 91 -6.86 4.22 6.74
C ILE A 91 -5.94 4.47 5.55
N MET A 92 -6.31 3.98 4.36
CA MET A 92 -5.56 4.18 3.13
C MET A 92 -6.46 4.78 2.05
N TRP A 93 -6.19 6.02 1.68
CA TRP A 93 -6.94 6.73 0.63
C TRP A 93 -6.19 6.81 -0.69
N ASP A 94 -6.81 7.42 -1.72
CA ASP A 94 -6.33 7.45 -3.09
C ASP A 94 -5.38 8.63 -3.41
N ASP A 95 -4.43 8.40 -4.30
CA ASP A 95 -3.79 9.33 -5.26
C ASP A 95 -3.32 10.68 -4.66
N THR A 96 -2.59 10.68 -3.55
CA THR A 96 -2.24 11.93 -2.85
C THR A 96 -0.72 12.12 -2.74
N ALA A 97 -0.24 13.29 -3.15
CA ALA A 97 1.17 13.65 -3.05
C ALA A 97 1.61 13.85 -1.60
N LEU A 98 2.87 13.48 -1.30
CA LEU A 98 3.50 13.91 -0.05
C LEU A 98 3.50 15.44 0.02
N GLY A 99 3.01 15.99 1.14
CA GLY A 99 2.83 17.42 1.35
C GLY A 99 1.39 17.90 1.20
N GLU A 100 0.48 17.11 0.59
CA GLU A 100 -0.95 17.45 0.59
C GLU A 100 -1.58 17.24 1.97
N VAL A 101 -1.02 16.38 2.81
CA VAL A 101 -1.53 16.06 4.16
C VAL A 101 -0.37 16.01 5.14
N GLY A 102 -0.58 16.45 6.38
CA GLY A 102 0.40 16.43 7.45
C GLY A 102 1.48 17.52 7.37
N ILE A 103 1.36 18.48 6.46
CA ILE A 103 2.25 19.65 6.33
C ILE A 103 1.36 20.91 6.14
N PRO A 104 0.92 21.54 7.23
CA PRO A 104 -0.03 22.67 7.19
C PRO A 104 0.38 23.84 6.29
N GLU A 105 1.70 24.11 6.19
CA GLU A 105 2.22 25.19 5.37
C GLU A 105 1.96 24.98 3.88
N ILE A 106 2.09 23.75 3.40
CA ILE A 106 1.82 23.41 1.99
C ILE A 106 0.31 23.47 1.75
N GLN A 107 -0.51 22.98 2.66
CA GLN A 107 -1.97 23.04 2.57
C GLN A 107 -2.46 24.48 2.45
N LYS A 108 -1.92 25.41 3.23
CA LYS A 108 -2.26 26.85 3.12
C LYS A 108 -1.96 27.41 1.74
N VAL A 109 -0.83 27.05 1.15
CA VAL A 109 -0.50 27.45 -0.24
C VAL A 109 -1.49 26.84 -1.24
N ARG A 110 -1.98 25.63 -0.97
CA ARG A 110 -2.93 24.90 -1.80
C ARG A 110 -4.39 25.32 -1.57
N GLY A 111 -4.70 26.06 -0.51
CA GLY A 111 -6.01 26.63 -0.21
C GLY A 111 -7.01 25.68 0.44
N PHE A 112 -6.57 24.68 1.19
CA PHE A 112 -7.40 23.77 1.97
C PHE A 112 -6.73 23.41 3.30
N GLU A 113 -7.43 22.69 4.19
CA GLU A 113 -6.92 22.31 5.50
C GLU A 113 -7.45 20.92 5.92
N THR A 114 -6.60 20.15 6.60
CA THR A 114 -6.96 18.87 7.24
C THR A 114 -6.56 18.92 8.72
N PRO A 115 -7.29 19.69 9.55
CA PRO A 115 -6.86 20.00 10.91
C PRO A 115 -6.78 18.77 11.82
N ASN A 116 -7.65 17.78 11.67
CA ASN A 116 -7.63 16.57 12.51
C ASN A 116 -6.44 15.68 12.16
N ILE A 117 -6.13 15.50 10.87
CA ILE A 117 -4.97 14.71 10.43
C ILE A 117 -3.66 15.46 10.74
N ASN A 118 -3.64 16.80 10.63
CA ASN A 118 -2.50 17.60 11.04
C ASN A 118 -2.26 17.47 12.55
N GLN A 119 -3.33 17.47 13.37
CA GLN A 119 -3.21 17.22 14.81
C GLN A 119 -2.70 15.81 15.10
N MET A 120 -3.11 14.79 14.32
CA MET A 120 -2.52 13.44 14.45
C MET A 120 -1.01 13.43 14.20
N ALA A 121 -0.52 14.23 13.26
CA ALA A 121 0.92 14.34 13.00
C ALA A 121 1.66 15.02 14.18
N GLU A 122 1.03 16.00 14.83
CA GLU A 122 1.58 16.64 16.03
C GLU A 122 1.52 15.72 17.25
N ASP A 123 0.46 14.93 17.41
CA ASP A 123 0.25 13.99 18.52
C ASP A 123 0.96 12.64 18.35
N GLY A 124 1.62 12.43 17.22
CA GLY A 124 2.21 11.13 16.86
C GLY A 124 3.45 11.23 15.99
N ILE A 125 3.47 10.42 14.92
CA ILE A 125 4.59 10.31 13.98
C ILE A 125 4.12 10.72 12.59
N ASN A 126 4.90 11.60 11.93
CA ASN A 126 4.81 11.88 10.50
C ASN A 126 5.97 11.17 9.79
N PHE A 127 5.67 10.14 9.01
CA PHE A 127 6.64 9.37 8.25
C PHE A 127 6.93 10.04 6.91
N MET A 128 8.08 10.65 6.77
CA MET A 128 8.46 11.41 5.57
C MET A 128 8.99 10.53 4.43
N ARG A 129 9.20 9.24 4.66
CA ARG A 129 9.70 8.28 3.65
C ARG A 129 8.94 6.95 3.67
N MET A 130 7.60 7.04 3.72
CA MET A 130 6.74 5.90 3.44
C MET A 130 6.71 5.70 1.92
N TYR A 131 7.18 4.54 1.49
CA TYR A 131 7.13 4.08 0.11
C TYR A 131 5.97 3.12 -0.11
N THR A 132 5.37 3.23 -1.28
CA THR A 132 4.31 2.35 -1.78
C THR A 132 4.69 1.79 -3.14
N GLU A 133 3.86 0.93 -3.68
CA GLU A 133 3.88 0.64 -5.11
C GLU A 133 3.33 1.87 -5.88
N PRO A 134 3.62 2.00 -7.19
CA PRO A 134 3.26 3.22 -7.92
C PRO A 134 1.77 3.36 -8.27
N ALA A 135 0.91 2.43 -7.87
CA ALA A 135 -0.51 2.44 -8.18
C ALA A 135 -1.37 1.73 -7.13
N CYS A 136 -2.69 1.96 -7.19
CA CYS A 136 -3.66 1.54 -6.16
C CYS A 136 -3.67 0.03 -5.92
N THR A 137 -3.98 -0.79 -6.94
CA THR A 137 -4.05 -2.26 -6.81
C THR A 137 -2.73 -2.84 -6.30
N PRO A 138 -1.58 -2.51 -6.88
CA PRO A 138 -0.29 -3.00 -6.38
C PRO A 138 -0.04 -2.66 -4.92
N THR A 139 -0.29 -1.42 -4.51
CA THR A 139 -0.10 -0.99 -3.12
C THR A 139 -1.01 -1.74 -2.16
N ARG A 140 -2.29 -1.88 -2.52
CA ARG A 140 -3.27 -2.59 -1.70
C ARG A 140 -2.94 -4.07 -1.57
N ALA A 141 -2.45 -4.71 -2.64
CA ALA A 141 -1.95 -6.08 -2.60
C ALA A 141 -0.71 -6.21 -1.71
N ALA A 142 0.26 -5.31 -1.84
CA ALA A 142 1.47 -5.32 -1.02
C ALA A 142 1.15 -5.10 0.48
N PHE A 143 0.19 -4.24 0.80
CA PHE A 143 -0.31 -4.05 2.16
C PHE A 143 -0.96 -5.32 2.72
N GLN A 144 -1.87 -5.93 1.96
CA GLN A 144 -2.63 -7.08 2.41
C GLN A 144 -1.76 -8.32 2.62
N THR A 145 -0.73 -8.52 1.79
CA THR A 145 0.05 -9.78 1.76
C THR A 145 1.45 -9.65 2.35
N GLY A 146 1.92 -8.44 2.65
CA GLY A 146 3.31 -8.20 3.07
C GLY A 146 4.35 -8.46 1.99
N ARG A 147 3.94 -8.52 0.71
CA ARG A 147 4.79 -8.89 -0.43
C ARG A 147 4.78 -7.79 -1.48
N TYR A 148 5.88 -7.59 -2.21
CA TYR A 148 5.81 -6.77 -3.42
C TYR A 148 4.69 -7.29 -4.33
N ALA A 149 3.91 -6.39 -4.91
CA ALA A 149 2.74 -6.76 -5.72
C ALA A 149 3.06 -7.70 -6.89
N VAL A 150 4.26 -7.59 -7.44
CA VAL A 150 4.75 -8.49 -8.50
C VAL A 150 4.77 -9.96 -8.06
N ARG A 151 4.90 -10.26 -6.77
CA ARG A 151 4.93 -11.63 -6.27
C ARG A 151 3.56 -12.30 -6.26
N SER A 152 2.51 -11.52 -6.07
CA SER A 152 1.12 -12.00 -6.08
C SER A 152 0.44 -11.90 -7.46
N GLY A 153 1.15 -11.39 -8.48
CA GLY A 153 0.57 -11.10 -9.79
C GLY A 153 -0.24 -9.80 -9.84
N MET A 154 -0.53 -9.16 -8.71
CA MET A 154 -1.35 -7.94 -8.61
C MET A 154 -0.55 -6.66 -8.89
N HIS A 155 0.30 -6.68 -9.90
CA HIS A 155 1.26 -5.62 -10.21
C HIS A 155 0.75 -4.52 -11.13
N THR A 156 -0.50 -4.62 -11.62
CA THR A 156 -1.18 -3.62 -12.44
C THR A 156 -2.48 -3.17 -11.78
N VAL A 157 -3.02 -2.03 -12.23
CA VAL A 157 -4.32 -1.55 -11.76
C VAL A 157 -5.41 -2.45 -12.33
N SER A 158 -6.25 -3.02 -11.48
CA SER A 158 -7.43 -3.79 -11.90
C SER A 158 -8.55 -2.86 -12.34
N PHE A 159 -9.14 -3.15 -13.49
CA PHE A 159 -10.31 -2.48 -14.01
C PHE A 159 -11.55 -3.37 -13.93
N PRO A 160 -12.75 -2.78 -13.97
CA PRO A 160 -13.99 -3.56 -14.02
C PRO A 160 -14.01 -4.55 -15.18
N VAL A 161 -14.52 -5.75 -14.91
CA VAL A 161 -14.71 -6.85 -15.89
C VAL A 161 -13.40 -7.42 -16.46
N GLU A 162 -12.33 -7.30 -15.75
CA GLU A 162 -11.09 -8.02 -16.08
C GLU A 162 -11.15 -9.49 -15.67
N TYR A 163 -12.19 -9.89 -14.92
CA TYR A 163 -12.39 -11.25 -14.41
C TYR A 163 -11.22 -11.76 -13.59
N SER A 164 -10.53 -10.86 -12.92
CA SER A 164 -9.31 -11.12 -12.19
C SER A 164 -9.43 -10.81 -10.72
N GLY A 165 -8.54 -11.37 -9.92
CA GLY A 165 -8.48 -11.08 -8.49
C GLY A 165 -7.28 -11.67 -7.81
N MET A 166 -7.00 -11.15 -6.61
CA MET A 166 -6.00 -11.71 -5.73
C MET A 166 -6.32 -13.18 -5.45
N ASP A 167 -5.34 -14.04 -5.61
CA ASP A 167 -5.54 -15.48 -5.50
C ASP A 167 -5.99 -15.88 -4.09
N ALA A 168 -6.84 -16.92 -4.01
CA ALA A 168 -7.41 -17.41 -2.77
C ALA A 168 -6.36 -18.02 -1.81
N ASP A 169 -5.18 -18.37 -2.29
CA ASP A 169 -4.11 -18.90 -1.46
C ASP A 169 -3.12 -17.82 -0.96
N GLU A 170 -3.31 -16.54 -1.35
CA GLU A 170 -2.60 -15.46 -0.68
C GLU A 170 -3.11 -15.36 0.77
N VAL A 171 -2.22 -15.00 1.68
CA VAL A 171 -2.56 -14.87 3.10
C VAL A 171 -2.52 -13.40 3.48
N THR A 172 -3.67 -12.86 3.77
CA THR A 172 -3.83 -11.44 4.11
C THR A 172 -3.51 -11.14 5.56
N ILE A 173 -3.24 -9.87 5.87
CA ILE A 173 -3.07 -9.42 7.26
C ILE A 173 -4.36 -9.65 8.09
N ALA A 174 -5.52 -9.62 7.46
CA ALA A 174 -6.78 -9.91 8.14
C ALA A 174 -6.85 -11.39 8.58
N GLU A 175 -6.41 -12.32 7.74
CA GLU A 175 -6.33 -13.74 8.10
C GLU A 175 -5.34 -13.96 9.24
N VAL A 176 -4.14 -13.39 9.14
CA VAL A 176 -3.11 -13.47 10.18
C VAL A 176 -3.62 -12.96 11.54
N LEU A 177 -4.28 -11.81 11.57
CA LEU A 177 -4.82 -11.25 12.81
C LEU A 177 -6.08 -11.99 13.29
N SER A 178 -6.91 -12.50 12.38
CA SER A 178 -8.07 -13.32 12.72
C SER A 178 -7.66 -14.59 13.47
N GLU A 179 -6.58 -15.26 13.08
CA GLU A 179 -6.01 -16.42 13.78
C GLU A 179 -5.52 -16.07 15.19
N ALA A 180 -5.09 -14.84 15.42
CA ALA A 180 -4.73 -14.33 16.75
C ALA A 180 -5.94 -13.83 17.57
N GLY A 181 -7.17 -14.02 17.09
CA GLY A 181 -8.42 -13.71 17.79
C GLY A 181 -8.96 -12.30 17.61
N TYR A 182 -8.43 -11.54 16.65
CA TYR A 182 -8.98 -10.24 16.28
C TYR A 182 -10.33 -10.39 15.57
N MET A 183 -11.19 -9.41 15.78
CA MET A 183 -12.27 -9.14 14.85
C MET A 183 -11.74 -8.28 13.71
N THR A 184 -12.07 -8.63 12.47
CA THR A 184 -11.50 -8.00 11.27
C THR A 184 -12.59 -7.36 10.42
N GLY A 185 -12.44 -6.06 10.10
CA GLY A 185 -13.41 -5.28 9.31
C GLY A 185 -12.75 -4.61 8.12
N PHE A 186 -13.39 -4.69 6.95
CA PHE A 186 -12.97 -4.00 5.75
C PHE A 186 -14.06 -3.04 5.24
N PHE A 187 -13.69 -1.77 4.99
CA PHE A 187 -14.66 -0.77 4.59
C PHE A 187 -14.15 0.09 3.43
N CYS A 188 -14.95 0.17 2.37
CA CYS A 188 -14.89 0.97 1.17
C CYS A 188 -14.10 0.34 0.01
N LYS A 189 -12.99 0.89 -0.47
CA LYS A 189 -12.32 0.45 -1.71
C LYS A 189 -11.46 -0.78 -1.52
N TRP A 190 -11.88 -1.91 -2.08
CA TRP A 190 -11.09 -3.15 -2.07
C TRP A 190 -10.01 -3.13 -3.16
N HIS A 191 -10.40 -3.05 -4.40
CA HIS A 191 -9.55 -2.93 -5.60
C HIS A 191 -8.53 -4.09 -5.79
N LEU A 192 -8.87 -5.28 -5.33
CA LEU A 192 -8.06 -6.50 -5.46
C LEU A 192 -8.81 -7.63 -6.16
N GLY A 193 -9.75 -7.28 -7.02
CA GLY A 193 -10.45 -8.20 -7.90
C GLY A 193 -11.97 -8.12 -7.79
N ASP A 194 -12.60 -8.66 -8.84
CA ASP A 194 -14.04 -8.71 -9.03
C ASP A 194 -14.58 -10.14 -9.15
N THR A 195 -13.81 -11.10 -8.65
CA THR A 195 -14.19 -12.53 -8.56
C THR A 195 -14.52 -12.90 -7.12
N GLU A 196 -15.44 -13.85 -6.91
CA GLU A 196 -15.94 -14.25 -5.58
C GLU A 196 -14.82 -14.58 -4.60
N PHE A 197 -13.83 -15.38 -5.02
CA PHE A 197 -12.72 -15.78 -4.15
C PHE A 197 -11.83 -14.59 -3.72
N SER A 198 -11.82 -13.51 -4.49
CA SER A 198 -11.02 -12.33 -4.20
C SER A 198 -11.73 -11.28 -3.34
N TYR A 199 -13.02 -11.46 -3.02
CA TYR A 199 -13.76 -10.48 -2.21
C TYR A 199 -13.21 -10.40 -0.78
N ALA A 200 -13.24 -9.21 -0.19
CA ALA A 200 -12.62 -8.95 1.11
C ALA A 200 -13.06 -9.93 2.21
N HIS A 201 -14.35 -10.26 2.31
CA HIS A 201 -14.85 -11.22 3.30
C HIS A 201 -14.43 -12.68 3.02
N ASN A 202 -13.99 -13.00 1.81
CA ASN A 202 -13.36 -14.28 1.46
C ASN A 202 -11.84 -14.26 1.62
N GLN A 203 -11.28 -13.10 1.96
CA GLN A 203 -9.87 -12.83 2.19
C GLN A 203 -9.61 -12.41 3.66
N GLY A 204 -10.30 -13.06 4.59
CA GLY A 204 -10.02 -13.00 6.03
C GLY A 204 -10.80 -11.97 6.83
N TYR A 205 -11.58 -11.09 6.22
CA TYR A 205 -12.37 -10.09 6.96
C TYR A 205 -13.71 -10.66 7.44
N ASP A 206 -13.98 -10.55 8.75
CA ASP A 206 -15.24 -11.02 9.36
C ASP A 206 -16.45 -10.25 8.85
N GLU A 207 -16.30 -8.96 8.59
CA GLU A 207 -17.33 -8.08 8.01
C GLU A 207 -16.70 -7.21 6.94
N ALA A 208 -17.30 -7.14 5.77
CA ALA A 208 -16.85 -6.29 4.68
C ALA A 208 -18.01 -5.53 4.03
N PHE A 209 -17.80 -4.23 3.82
CA PHE A 209 -18.65 -3.37 3.00
C PHE A 209 -17.73 -2.64 2.02
N PHE A 210 -17.77 -3.00 0.73
CA PHE A 210 -16.73 -2.61 -0.18
C PHE A 210 -17.21 -2.44 -1.62
N THR A 211 -16.44 -1.67 -2.38
CA THR A 211 -16.48 -1.72 -3.84
C THR A 211 -15.26 -2.49 -4.36
N PRO A 212 -15.45 -3.43 -5.30
CA PRO A 212 -14.32 -4.15 -5.91
C PRO A 212 -13.43 -3.24 -6.77
N TYR A 213 -13.88 -2.03 -7.08
CA TYR A 213 -13.23 -1.10 -8.01
C TYR A 213 -12.76 0.20 -7.35
N ASN A 214 -12.24 1.11 -8.18
CA ASN A 214 -11.95 2.50 -7.84
C ASN A 214 -13.14 3.43 -8.20
N GLN A 215 -12.90 4.75 -8.32
CA GLN A 215 -13.92 5.73 -8.69
C GLN A 215 -14.32 5.72 -10.17
N VAL A 216 -13.58 5.03 -11.05
CA VAL A 216 -13.78 5.07 -12.51
C VAL A 216 -15.20 4.69 -12.94
N PRO A 217 -15.86 3.65 -12.38
CA PRO A 217 -17.24 3.35 -12.76
C PRO A 217 -18.21 4.50 -12.58
N SER A 218 -18.00 5.40 -11.63
CA SER A 218 -18.85 6.57 -11.42
C SER A 218 -18.83 7.54 -12.60
N MET A 219 -17.77 7.53 -13.41
CA MET A 219 -17.62 8.37 -14.58
C MET A 219 -18.49 7.90 -15.77
N TRP A 220 -18.99 6.67 -15.74
CA TRP A 220 -19.79 6.07 -16.81
C TRP A 220 -21.30 6.21 -16.60
N THR A 221 -21.72 7.03 -15.66
CA THR A 221 -23.12 7.30 -15.40
C THR A 221 -23.63 8.46 -16.24
N LYS A 222 -24.95 8.46 -16.52
CA LYS A 222 -25.61 9.60 -17.19
C LYS A 222 -25.50 10.90 -16.41
N GLU A 223 -25.39 10.82 -15.08
CA GLU A 223 -25.17 12.01 -14.25
C GLU A 223 -23.77 12.58 -14.46
N ALA A 224 -22.75 11.73 -14.60
CA ALA A 224 -21.40 12.16 -14.92
C ALA A 224 -21.31 12.83 -16.31
N GLU A 225 -22.07 12.32 -17.30
CA GLU A 225 -22.24 12.99 -18.60
C GLU A 225 -22.74 14.43 -18.43
N SER A 226 -23.84 14.61 -17.67
CA SER A 226 -24.43 15.93 -17.45
C SER A 226 -23.50 16.90 -16.72
N MET A 227 -22.56 16.38 -15.93
CA MET A 227 -21.56 17.16 -15.21
C MET A 227 -20.30 17.46 -16.03
N ASN A 228 -20.23 16.98 -17.28
CA ASN A 228 -19.10 17.19 -18.20
C ASN A 228 -17.76 16.66 -17.65
N VAL A 229 -17.79 15.65 -16.79
CA VAL A 229 -16.61 15.13 -16.09
C VAL A 229 -15.68 14.39 -17.04
N ILE A 230 -16.24 13.52 -17.87
CA ILE A 230 -15.49 12.71 -18.84
C ILE A 230 -14.82 13.61 -19.87
N THR A 231 -15.52 14.62 -20.35
CA THR A 231 -15.01 15.58 -21.35
C THR A 231 -13.85 16.44 -20.84
N GLY A 232 -13.73 16.59 -19.52
CA GLY A 232 -12.63 17.33 -18.94
C GLY A 232 -11.34 16.53 -18.79
N MET A 233 -11.41 15.21 -18.86
CA MET A 233 -10.27 14.34 -18.60
C MET A 233 -9.44 14.07 -19.87
N PHE A 234 -10.10 13.71 -20.98
CA PHE A 234 -9.44 13.40 -22.24
C PHE A 234 -10.34 13.80 -23.43
N PRO A 235 -10.62 15.10 -23.63
CA PRO A 235 -11.56 15.53 -24.66
C PRO A 235 -11.17 15.08 -26.08
N GLU A 236 -9.86 14.98 -26.34
CA GLU A 236 -9.32 14.53 -27.60
C GLU A 236 -9.49 13.04 -27.87
N MET A 237 -9.71 12.22 -26.83
CA MET A 237 -9.89 10.77 -27.00
C MET A 237 -11.31 10.37 -27.42
N TYR A 238 -12.28 11.23 -27.18
CA TYR A 238 -13.70 10.89 -27.33
C TYR A 238 -14.39 11.49 -28.55
N GLY A 239 -13.72 12.32 -29.33
CA GLY A 239 -14.30 12.95 -30.56
C GLY A 239 -15.58 13.76 -30.30
N GLU A 240 -16.37 13.98 -31.35
CA GLU A 240 -17.67 14.66 -31.23
C GLU A 240 -18.76 13.76 -30.63
N ASP A 241 -18.67 12.43 -30.83
CA ASP A 241 -19.57 11.40 -30.28
C ASP A 241 -19.04 10.82 -28.94
N LYS A 242 -18.51 11.67 -28.10
CA LYS A 242 -17.83 11.34 -26.82
C LYS A 242 -18.65 10.47 -25.85
N TYR A 243 -19.94 10.36 -26.06
CA TYR A 243 -20.87 9.62 -25.22
C TYR A 243 -21.32 8.30 -25.86
N ASP A 244 -20.88 8.02 -27.06
CA ASP A 244 -21.07 6.72 -27.70
C ASP A 244 -19.90 5.76 -27.43
N ILE A 245 -19.30 5.91 -26.26
CA ILE A 245 -18.52 4.83 -25.65
C ILE A 245 -19.45 3.63 -25.71
N ASP A 246 -18.99 2.58 -26.34
CA ASP A 246 -19.72 1.35 -26.57
C ASP A 246 -20.63 1.04 -25.38
N LYS A 247 -21.93 1.10 -25.59
CA LYS A 247 -22.94 0.92 -24.53
C LYS A 247 -22.82 -0.41 -23.79
N SER A 248 -21.99 -1.33 -24.29
CA SER A 248 -21.57 -2.54 -23.58
C SER A 248 -20.86 -2.26 -22.26
N TRP A 249 -20.24 -1.09 -22.08
CA TRP A 249 -19.58 -0.66 -20.85
C TRP A 249 -20.53 -0.03 -19.83
N GLN A 250 -21.72 0.39 -20.20
CA GLN A 250 -22.71 0.96 -19.29
C GLN A 250 -23.11 0.00 -18.16
N PRO A 251 -23.17 -1.31 -18.36
CA PRO A 251 -23.47 -2.27 -17.30
C PRO A 251 -22.41 -2.28 -16.19
N LEU A 252 -21.17 -1.88 -16.48
CA LEU A 252 -20.06 -1.92 -15.52
C LEU A 252 -20.20 -0.91 -14.38
N GLY A 253 -20.98 0.14 -14.58
CA GLY A 253 -21.35 1.06 -13.52
C GLY A 253 -22.39 0.50 -12.55
N ALA A 254 -22.87 -0.71 -12.77
CA ALA A 254 -23.98 -1.26 -12.01
C ALA A 254 -23.61 -1.75 -10.61
N VAL A 255 -22.39 -2.23 -10.38
CA VAL A 255 -21.97 -2.73 -9.06
C VAL A 255 -21.04 -1.73 -8.40
N TRP A 256 -21.55 -1.01 -7.41
CA TRP A 256 -20.80 0.02 -6.74
C TRP A 256 -20.33 -0.43 -5.36
N PHE A 257 -21.22 -0.98 -4.55
CA PHE A 257 -20.88 -1.52 -3.25
C PHE A 257 -21.47 -2.91 -3.05
N LEU A 258 -20.67 -3.73 -2.42
CA LEU A 258 -20.99 -5.08 -2.00
C LEU A 258 -20.87 -5.18 -0.49
N GLU A 259 -21.61 -6.10 0.11
CA GLU A 259 -21.46 -6.43 1.51
C GLU A 259 -21.42 -7.94 1.69
N GLY A 260 -20.65 -8.40 2.67
CA GLY A 260 -20.51 -9.80 3.01
C GLY A 260 -19.89 -10.01 4.38
N THR A 261 -20.02 -11.22 4.87
CA THR A 261 -19.38 -11.68 6.10
C THR A 261 -18.58 -12.94 5.83
N LYS A 262 -17.53 -13.19 6.60
CA LYS A 262 -16.64 -14.34 6.46
C LYS A 262 -17.45 -15.65 6.41
N GLY A 263 -17.26 -16.42 5.34
CA GLY A 263 -18.01 -17.66 5.08
C GLY A 263 -19.49 -17.47 4.75
N GLY A 264 -19.96 -16.24 4.62
CA GLY A 264 -21.31 -15.87 4.23
C GLY A 264 -21.41 -15.58 2.73
N LYS A 265 -22.55 -15.08 2.36
CA LYS A 265 -22.89 -14.72 0.97
C LYS A 265 -22.59 -13.24 0.72
N THR A 266 -22.44 -12.89 -0.54
CA THR A 266 -22.24 -11.52 -0.99
C THR A 266 -23.55 -10.93 -1.48
N TYR A 267 -23.84 -9.70 -1.05
CA TYR A 267 -25.01 -8.95 -1.47
C TYR A 267 -24.59 -7.62 -2.08
N GLU A 268 -25.33 -7.19 -3.07
CA GLU A 268 -25.21 -5.88 -3.64
C GLU A 268 -25.96 -4.86 -2.78
N TRP A 269 -25.31 -3.75 -2.44
CA TRP A 269 -25.89 -2.71 -1.59
C TRP A 269 -26.53 -1.58 -2.38
N GLY A 270 -27.66 -1.09 -1.87
CA GLY A 270 -28.31 0.14 -2.31
C GLY A 270 -29.22 -0.02 -3.53
N PRO A 271 -29.81 1.11 -3.97
CA PRO A 271 -30.65 1.19 -5.17
C PRO A 271 -29.79 1.11 -6.46
N PRO A 272 -30.42 1.10 -7.65
CA PRO A 272 -29.70 1.22 -8.91
C PRO A 272 -28.70 2.38 -8.91
N PRO A 273 -27.48 2.20 -9.43
CA PRO A 273 -26.38 3.12 -9.20
C PRO A 273 -26.56 4.49 -9.85
N LYS A 274 -26.26 5.52 -9.07
CA LYS A 274 -26.09 6.92 -9.47
C LYS A 274 -24.79 7.46 -8.93
N VAL A 275 -24.28 8.57 -9.46
CA VAL A 275 -23.08 9.22 -8.92
C VAL A 275 -23.21 9.48 -7.41
N THR A 276 -24.38 9.91 -6.96
CA THR A 276 -24.67 10.17 -5.54
C THR A 276 -24.53 8.91 -4.68
N ASP A 277 -24.77 7.72 -5.21
CA ASP A 277 -24.67 6.47 -4.45
C ASP A 277 -23.22 6.14 -4.09
N TYR A 278 -22.23 6.59 -4.86
CA TYR A 278 -20.82 6.49 -4.45
C TYR A 278 -20.53 7.31 -3.19
N TRP A 279 -21.05 8.53 -3.13
CA TRP A 279 -20.94 9.36 -1.94
C TRP A 279 -21.68 8.75 -0.76
N ASP A 280 -22.88 8.22 -0.99
CA ASP A 280 -23.66 7.53 0.03
C ASP A 280 -22.95 6.25 0.51
N GLY A 281 -22.31 5.50 -0.39
CA GLY A 281 -21.50 4.34 -0.04
C GLY A 281 -20.27 4.70 0.80
N ILE A 282 -19.62 5.84 0.52
CA ILE A 282 -18.52 6.33 1.36
C ILE A 282 -19.03 6.65 2.77
N VAL A 283 -20.13 7.40 2.88
CA VAL A 283 -20.75 7.75 4.17
C VAL A 283 -21.20 6.50 4.93
N GLU A 284 -21.78 5.51 4.23
CA GLU A 284 -22.16 4.24 4.85
C GLU A 284 -20.93 3.46 5.33
N SER A 285 -19.82 3.48 4.58
CA SER A 285 -18.57 2.84 5.00
C SER A 285 -17.99 3.45 6.28
N GLU A 286 -18.06 4.77 6.42
CA GLU A 286 -17.68 5.49 7.64
C GLU A 286 -18.53 5.05 8.84
N LYS A 287 -19.87 5.03 8.65
CA LYS A 287 -20.81 4.58 9.68
C LYS A 287 -20.53 3.14 10.10
N ARG A 288 -20.36 2.23 9.14
CA ARG A 288 -20.09 0.81 9.42
C ARG A 288 -18.75 0.60 10.12
N THR A 289 -17.77 1.45 9.87
CA THR A 289 -16.51 1.45 10.62
C THR A 289 -16.75 1.72 12.10
N LEU A 290 -17.55 2.73 12.44
CA LEU A 290 -17.89 3.04 13.83
C LEU A 290 -18.77 1.94 14.47
N ASP A 291 -19.76 1.44 13.74
CA ASP A 291 -20.62 0.34 14.20
C ASP A 291 -19.81 -0.94 14.47
N PHE A 292 -18.79 -1.23 13.66
CA PHE A 292 -17.90 -2.37 13.84
C PHE A 292 -17.05 -2.22 15.11
N ILE A 293 -16.54 -1.03 15.39
CA ILE A 293 -15.85 -0.74 16.66
C ILE A 293 -16.77 -1.05 17.84
N ASP A 294 -18.03 -0.62 17.78
CA ASP A 294 -19.01 -0.88 18.84
C ASP A 294 -19.26 -2.38 19.04
N LYS A 295 -19.37 -3.14 17.96
CA LYS A 295 -19.48 -4.61 18.01
C LYS A 295 -18.26 -5.26 18.69
N ALA A 296 -17.06 -4.83 18.31
CA ALA A 296 -15.82 -5.39 18.87
C ALA A 296 -15.67 -5.05 20.37
N VAL A 297 -15.98 -3.82 20.76
CA VAL A 297 -15.99 -3.40 22.17
C VAL A 297 -17.01 -4.21 22.98
N ALA A 298 -18.23 -4.41 22.46
CA ALA A 298 -19.25 -5.23 23.11
C ALA A 298 -18.81 -6.70 23.24
N ALA A 299 -18.10 -7.23 22.22
CA ALA A 299 -17.54 -8.57 22.24
C ALA A 299 -16.28 -8.71 23.12
N LYS A 300 -15.71 -7.61 23.59
CA LYS A 300 -14.45 -7.55 24.35
C LYS A 300 -13.29 -8.19 23.57
N LYS A 301 -13.24 -7.98 22.27
CA LYS A 301 -12.19 -8.49 21.37
C LYS A 301 -11.35 -7.34 20.84
N PRO A 302 -10.05 -7.54 20.61
CA PRO A 302 -9.26 -6.62 19.81
C PRO A 302 -9.78 -6.61 18.38
N PHE A 303 -9.61 -5.51 17.66
CA PHE A 303 -10.05 -5.40 16.28
C PHE A 303 -8.98 -4.84 15.36
N PHE A 304 -9.03 -5.30 14.12
CA PHE A 304 -8.31 -4.73 12.99
C PHE A 304 -9.31 -4.19 11.97
N ILE A 305 -9.19 -2.93 11.67
CA ILE A 305 -10.00 -2.27 10.63
C ILE A 305 -9.08 -1.78 9.53
N SER A 306 -9.39 -2.18 8.30
CA SER A 306 -8.86 -1.57 7.08
C SER A 306 -9.96 -0.72 6.45
N HIS A 307 -9.96 0.58 6.75
CA HIS A 307 -10.85 1.56 6.14
C HIS A 307 -10.13 2.21 4.96
N GLN A 308 -10.61 1.96 3.75
CA GLN A 308 -9.94 2.42 2.54
C GLN A 308 -10.86 3.31 1.70
N PRO A 309 -11.08 4.56 2.11
CA PRO A 309 -12.03 5.46 1.46
C PRO A 309 -11.61 5.76 0.02
N ILE A 310 -12.59 5.77 -0.88
CA ILE A 310 -12.40 6.34 -2.21
C ILE A 310 -12.39 7.86 -2.06
N LEU A 311 -11.33 8.50 -2.53
CA LEU A 311 -11.39 9.93 -2.75
C LEU A 311 -11.96 10.19 -4.14
N LEU A 312 -13.19 10.69 -4.19
CA LEU A 312 -13.83 11.07 -5.45
C LEU A 312 -13.24 12.37 -5.98
N SER A 313 -12.02 12.26 -6.50
CA SER A 313 -11.24 13.38 -7.00
C SER A 313 -11.63 13.82 -8.42
N PHE A 314 -12.40 12.97 -9.14
CA PHE A 314 -12.85 13.27 -10.50
C PHE A 314 -14.24 13.91 -10.53
N ILE A 315 -15.09 13.57 -9.57
CA ILE A 315 -16.50 13.95 -9.59
C ILE A 315 -16.86 14.62 -8.26
N PRO A 316 -17.18 15.92 -8.25
CA PRO A 316 -17.69 16.58 -7.06
C PRO A 316 -19.06 16.01 -6.66
N ASP A 317 -19.41 16.10 -5.39
CA ASP A 317 -20.76 15.75 -4.93
C ASP A 317 -21.77 16.79 -5.49
N PRO A 318 -22.70 16.40 -6.36
CA PRO A 318 -23.64 17.33 -6.95
C PRO A 318 -24.59 17.94 -5.92
N ARG A 319 -24.78 17.29 -4.75
CA ARG A 319 -25.63 17.78 -3.64
C ARG A 319 -24.92 18.83 -2.79
N ASN A 320 -23.61 18.84 -2.83
CA ASN A 320 -22.78 19.76 -2.07
C ASN A 320 -21.64 20.30 -2.94
N PRO A 321 -21.99 21.11 -3.95
CA PRO A 321 -20.97 21.68 -4.82
C PRO A 321 -20.00 22.53 -4.00
N VAL A 322 -18.73 22.46 -4.36
CA VAL A 322 -17.64 23.19 -3.69
C VAL A 322 -18.02 24.67 -3.56
N LYS A 323 -18.33 25.10 -2.35
CA LYS A 323 -18.71 26.50 -2.10
C LYS A 323 -17.46 27.36 -1.99
N GLY A 324 -17.23 28.17 -2.99
CA GLY A 324 -16.72 29.51 -2.78
C GLY A 324 -15.24 29.76 -2.82
N THR A 325 -14.35 28.86 -3.23
CA THR A 325 -13.01 29.30 -3.60
C THR A 325 -12.63 28.74 -4.98
N ALA A 326 -12.24 29.63 -5.88
CA ALA A 326 -11.73 29.27 -7.21
C ALA A 326 -10.50 28.32 -7.17
N ASN A 327 -10.00 28.00 -6.00
CA ASN A 327 -8.79 27.26 -5.75
C ASN A 327 -9.00 25.84 -5.22
N LYS A 328 -10.20 25.47 -4.76
CA LYS A 328 -10.48 24.11 -4.29
C LYS A 328 -10.87 23.22 -5.48
N ASN A 329 -10.30 22.03 -5.49
CA ASN A 329 -10.63 20.99 -6.45
C ASN A 329 -11.29 19.79 -5.75
N PRO A 330 -11.87 18.83 -6.48
CA PRO A 330 -12.55 17.69 -5.87
C PRO A 330 -11.69 16.85 -4.92
N LEU A 331 -10.38 16.70 -5.19
CA LEU A 331 -9.47 15.98 -4.29
C LEU A 331 -9.36 16.67 -2.93
N GLN A 332 -9.16 17.98 -2.92
CA GLN A 332 -9.02 18.74 -1.68
C GLN A 332 -10.30 18.69 -0.86
N GLU A 333 -11.47 18.80 -1.51
CA GLU A 333 -12.76 18.63 -0.84
C GLU A 333 -12.92 17.23 -0.24
N ALA A 334 -12.50 16.18 -0.98
CA ALA A 334 -12.55 14.81 -0.49
C ALA A 334 -11.60 14.58 0.70
N LEU A 335 -10.41 15.21 0.70
CA LEU A 335 -9.49 15.18 1.82
C LEU A 335 -10.04 15.89 3.07
N GLU A 336 -10.68 17.05 2.91
CA GLU A 336 -11.35 17.74 4.03
C GLU A 336 -12.49 16.89 4.62
N ARG A 337 -13.24 16.16 3.80
CA ARG A 337 -14.29 15.22 4.28
C ARG A 337 -13.69 14.04 5.03
N LEU A 338 -12.62 13.47 4.51
CA LEU A 338 -11.87 12.41 5.19
C LEU A 338 -11.36 12.90 6.54
N ASP A 339 -10.82 14.11 6.60
CA ASP A 339 -10.36 14.74 7.83
C ASP A 339 -11.46 14.84 8.89
N VAL A 340 -12.66 15.24 8.49
CA VAL A 340 -13.83 15.27 9.38
C VAL A 340 -14.17 13.87 9.90
N PHE A 341 -14.07 12.84 9.06
CA PHE A 341 -14.29 11.46 9.50
C PHE A 341 -13.20 11.02 10.50
N VAL A 342 -11.93 11.33 10.23
CA VAL A 342 -10.84 11.02 11.16
C VAL A 342 -11.08 11.66 12.54
N GLY A 343 -11.51 12.90 12.58
CA GLY A 343 -11.88 13.56 13.84
C GLY A 343 -13.05 12.88 14.57
N LYS A 344 -14.09 12.45 13.84
CA LYS A 344 -15.20 11.68 14.40
C LYS A 344 -14.72 10.32 14.95
N LEU A 345 -13.84 9.63 14.23
CA LEU A 345 -13.27 8.36 14.64
C LEU A 345 -12.47 8.50 15.94
N GLN A 346 -11.56 9.47 16.01
CA GLN A 346 -10.78 9.74 17.22
C GLN A 346 -11.68 10.02 18.43
N LYS A 347 -12.69 10.86 18.22
CA LYS A 347 -13.67 11.14 19.28
C LYS A 347 -14.43 9.88 19.70
N HIS A 348 -14.86 9.07 18.77
CA HIS A 348 -15.56 7.82 19.07
C HIS A 348 -14.73 6.87 19.94
N LEU A 349 -13.43 6.71 19.62
CA LEU A 349 -12.51 5.90 20.43
C LEU A 349 -12.30 6.47 21.84
N GLN A 350 -12.25 7.78 21.96
CA GLN A 350 -12.19 8.46 23.26
C GLN A 350 -13.47 8.23 24.08
N ASP A 351 -14.65 8.42 23.46
CA ASP A 351 -15.96 8.22 24.11
C ASP A 351 -16.16 6.77 24.57
N LYS A 352 -15.56 5.79 23.86
CA LYS A 352 -15.54 4.37 24.27
C LYS A 352 -14.45 4.02 25.29
N GLY A 353 -13.54 4.95 25.59
CA GLY A 353 -12.44 4.73 26.54
C GLY A 353 -11.37 3.76 26.05
N ILE A 354 -11.20 3.62 24.73
CA ILE A 354 -10.24 2.67 24.13
C ILE A 354 -9.12 3.35 23.31
N ALA A 355 -9.08 4.68 23.27
CA ALA A 355 -8.08 5.42 22.51
C ALA A 355 -6.63 5.05 22.88
N GLU A 356 -6.33 4.87 24.17
CA GLU A 356 -4.98 4.47 24.63
C GLU A 356 -4.59 3.04 24.22
N ASN A 357 -5.55 2.19 23.83
CA ASN A 357 -5.29 0.85 23.30
C ASN A 357 -5.52 0.76 21.79
N THR A 358 -5.46 1.87 21.07
CA THR A 358 -5.73 1.89 19.65
C THR A 358 -4.64 2.63 18.87
N LEU A 359 -3.99 1.93 17.95
CA LEU A 359 -3.14 2.52 16.92
C LEU A 359 -4.04 2.97 15.76
N ILE A 360 -3.94 4.23 15.37
CA ILE A 360 -4.50 4.75 14.12
C ILE A 360 -3.34 5.10 13.19
N MET A 361 -3.35 4.55 11.98
CA MET A 361 -2.41 4.90 10.92
C MET A 361 -3.18 5.33 9.69
N VAL A 362 -2.80 6.46 9.12
CA VAL A 362 -3.42 7.06 7.94
C VAL A 362 -2.37 7.29 6.86
N MET A 363 -2.67 6.94 5.60
CA MET A 363 -1.74 7.11 4.48
C MET A 363 -2.44 7.17 3.13
N ALA A 364 -1.73 7.64 2.09
CA ALA A 364 -2.17 7.47 0.70
C ALA A 364 -1.66 6.13 0.12
N ASP A 365 -2.33 5.65 -0.95
CA ASP A 365 -1.94 4.41 -1.63
C ASP A 365 -0.84 4.61 -2.67
N ASN A 366 -0.79 5.74 -3.33
CA ASN A 366 0.25 6.15 -4.29
C ASN A 366 0.26 7.66 -4.46
N GLY A 367 1.22 8.16 -5.19
CA GLY A 367 1.31 9.57 -5.54
C GLY A 367 0.15 10.09 -6.39
N PRO A 368 0.08 11.40 -6.67
CA PRO A 368 -1.06 12.06 -7.30
C PRO A 368 -1.26 11.60 -8.75
N PHE A 369 -2.50 11.55 -9.22
CA PHE A 369 -2.81 11.25 -10.61
C PHE A 369 -2.62 12.49 -11.49
N ILE A 370 -1.36 12.85 -11.74
CA ILE A 370 -0.96 14.08 -12.45
C ILE A 370 -1.47 14.17 -13.90
N HIS A 371 -1.80 13.03 -14.52
CA HIS A 371 -2.35 12.99 -15.88
C HIS A 371 -3.75 13.61 -15.99
N TYR A 372 -4.41 13.86 -14.86
CA TYR A 372 -5.70 14.53 -14.81
C TYR A 372 -5.62 16.05 -15.10
N GLY A 373 -4.41 16.59 -15.22
CA GLY A 373 -4.18 17.99 -15.58
C GLY A 373 -4.55 18.99 -14.49
N PRO A 374 -4.84 20.25 -14.84
CA PRO A 374 -4.92 21.36 -13.89
C PRO A 374 -6.08 21.30 -12.90
N ARG A 375 -6.88 20.23 -12.90
CA ARG A 375 -8.02 20.07 -11.99
C ARG A 375 -7.64 19.54 -10.60
N GLY A 376 -6.33 19.51 -10.29
CA GLY A 376 -5.94 19.51 -8.90
C GLY A 376 -5.01 18.45 -8.39
N MET A 377 -4.76 17.39 -9.11
CA MET A 377 -3.71 16.46 -8.75
C MET A 377 -2.41 16.93 -9.37
N VAL A 378 -1.53 17.45 -8.56
CA VAL A 378 -0.26 18.02 -9.01
C VAL A 378 0.89 17.46 -8.17
N GLU A 379 2.08 17.50 -8.76
CA GLU A 379 3.32 17.34 -8.00
C GLU A 379 3.40 18.40 -6.91
N THR A 380 3.72 18.01 -5.70
CA THR A 380 4.01 18.94 -4.62
C THR A 380 5.52 19.01 -4.36
N LEU A 381 6.03 18.16 -3.48
CA LEU A 381 7.46 18.15 -3.11
C LEU A 381 8.31 17.39 -4.13
N TYR A 382 7.80 16.31 -4.71
CA TYR A 382 8.54 15.37 -5.55
C TYR A 382 8.02 15.34 -6.98
N LYS A 383 8.89 14.89 -7.91
CA LYS A 383 8.58 14.74 -9.32
C LYS A 383 7.73 13.50 -9.55
N GLY A 384 6.79 13.59 -10.50
CA GLY A 384 5.96 12.49 -10.98
C GLY A 384 4.76 12.22 -10.10
N GLY A 385 4.06 11.14 -10.38
CA GLY A 385 2.83 10.74 -9.71
C GLY A 385 2.47 9.30 -9.99
N LYS A 386 1.18 8.99 -9.87
CA LYS A 386 0.63 7.64 -10.08
C LYS A 386 1.14 6.98 -11.36
N GLY A 387 1.62 5.75 -11.23
CA GLY A 387 2.22 5.00 -12.34
C GLY A 387 3.71 5.24 -12.54
N ASP A 388 4.30 6.25 -11.89
CA ASP A 388 5.72 6.55 -11.98
C ASP A 388 6.52 5.89 -10.85
N PHE A 389 7.73 5.47 -11.17
CA PHE A 389 8.70 4.99 -10.18
C PHE A 389 9.54 6.11 -9.56
N THR A 390 9.31 7.37 -9.92
CA THR A 390 9.91 8.55 -9.30
C THR A 390 9.36 8.78 -7.89
N GLU A 391 10.06 9.58 -7.07
CA GLU A 391 9.66 9.82 -5.67
C GLU A 391 8.20 10.30 -5.54
N GLY A 392 7.74 11.14 -6.48
CA GLY A 392 6.34 11.61 -6.49
C GLY A 392 5.31 10.53 -6.74
N GLY A 393 5.69 9.41 -7.37
CA GLY A 393 4.77 8.28 -7.61
C GLY A 393 4.66 7.30 -6.45
N VAL A 394 5.75 7.13 -5.69
CA VAL A 394 5.87 6.03 -4.71
C VAL A 394 6.08 6.51 -3.26
N ARG A 395 6.30 7.79 -3.02
CA ARG A 395 6.50 8.35 -1.70
C ARG A 395 5.30 9.19 -1.29
N VAL A 396 4.62 8.72 -0.24
CA VAL A 396 3.28 9.19 0.12
C VAL A 396 3.23 9.74 1.54
N PRO A 397 2.22 10.58 1.89
CA PRO A 397 1.95 10.94 3.27
C PRO A 397 1.58 9.71 4.08
N CYS A 398 2.15 9.61 5.28
CA CYS A 398 1.82 8.56 6.25
C CYS A 398 2.00 9.10 7.67
N ILE A 399 0.95 8.97 8.47
CA ILE A 399 0.91 9.50 9.83
C ILE A 399 0.35 8.41 10.75
N ALA A 400 0.93 8.25 11.93
CA ALA A 400 0.42 7.33 12.95
C ALA A 400 0.30 8.00 14.31
N THR A 401 -0.74 7.65 15.05
CA THR A 401 -0.92 8.06 16.44
C THR A 401 -1.37 6.90 17.31
N TRP A 402 -0.84 6.85 18.53
CA TRP A 402 -1.24 5.90 19.56
C TRP A 402 -1.01 6.53 20.93
N PRO A 403 -2.05 7.10 21.54
CA PRO A 403 -1.93 7.86 22.77
C PRO A 403 -1.26 7.06 23.91
N GLY A 404 -0.25 7.65 24.55
CA GLY A 404 0.50 7.01 25.64
C GLY A 404 1.52 5.94 25.22
N VAL A 405 1.66 5.69 23.93
CA VAL A 405 2.65 4.75 23.35
C VAL A 405 3.60 5.46 22.42
N ILE A 406 3.09 6.16 21.43
CA ILE A 406 3.87 6.98 20.51
C ILE A 406 4.13 8.34 21.17
N GLU A 407 5.39 8.78 21.18
CA GLU A 407 5.74 10.12 21.64
C GLU A 407 5.29 11.16 20.59
N PRO A 408 4.64 12.26 21.01
CA PRO A 408 4.18 13.30 20.11
C PRO A 408 5.30 14.00 19.34
N GLY A 409 4.96 14.55 18.17
CA GLY A 409 5.79 15.47 17.41
C GLY A 409 6.97 14.83 16.66
N GLN A 410 6.94 13.52 16.44
CA GLN A 410 8.02 12.84 15.74
C GLN A 410 7.93 13.02 14.22
N ILE A 411 9.05 13.36 13.60
CA ILE A 411 9.23 13.39 12.13
C ILE A 411 10.29 12.36 11.77
N VAL A 412 9.84 11.26 11.13
CA VAL A 412 10.70 10.12 10.81
C VAL A 412 11.12 10.16 9.35
N GLY A 413 12.43 10.27 9.11
CA GLY A 413 13.06 10.29 7.78
C GLY A 413 13.59 8.94 7.31
N ASP A 414 13.36 7.88 8.06
CA ASP A 414 13.78 6.52 7.72
C ASP A 414 12.83 5.89 6.68
N ILE A 415 13.35 4.93 5.93
CA ILE A 415 12.60 4.22 4.90
C ILE A 415 11.62 3.25 5.53
N LEU A 416 10.36 3.34 5.12
CA LEU A 416 9.33 2.32 5.29
C LEU A 416 8.77 1.95 3.92
N HIS A 417 8.28 0.73 3.80
CA HIS A 417 7.49 0.29 2.66
C HIS A 417 6.12 -0.20 3.13
N VAL A 418 5.09 -0.05 2.31
CA VAL A 418 3.72 -0.44 2.68
C VAL A 418 3.60 -1.92 3.09
N SER A 419 4.43 -2.81 2.52
CA SER A 419 4.49 -4.22 2.92
C SER A 419 4.97 -4.42 4.37
N ASP A 420 5.70 -3.45 4.95
CA ASP A 420 6.17 -3.53 6.34
C ASP A 420 5.03 -3.51 7.35
N LEU A 421 3.91 -2.91 6.96
CA LEU A 421 2.73 -2.84 7.82
C LEU A 421 2.15 -4.22 8.11
N TYR A 422 2.27 -5.18 7.19
CA TYR A 422 1.85 -6.55 7.39
C TYR A 422 2.58 -7.22 8.57
N THR A 423 3.91 -7.23 8.55
CA THR A 423 4.72 -7.82 9.61
C THR A 423 4.64 -7.03 10.91
N THR A 424 4.56 -5.69 10.80
CA THR A 424 4.43 -4.80 11.96
C THR A 424 3.09 -5.00 12.67
N PHE A 425 1.99 -5.04 11.95
CA PHE A 425 0.67 -5.27 12.55
C PHE A 425 0.53 -6.69 13.10
N ALA A 426 1.10 -7.69 12.42
CA ALA A 426 1.16 -9.04 12.95
C ALA A 426 1.92 -9.09 14.29
N ARG A 427 3.06 -8.39 14.42
CA ARG A 427 3.79 -8.32 15.69
C ARG A 427 3.01 -7.59 16.77
N LEU A 428 2.46 -6.42 16.47
CA LEU A 428 1.64 -5.67 17.42
C LEU A 428 0.44 -6.48 17.91
N GLY A 429 -0.15 -7.29 17.04
CA GLY A 429 -1.25 -8.20 17.34
C GLY A 429 -0.85 -9.48 18.07
N GLY A 430 0.45 -9.78 18.16
CA GLY A 430 0.93 -11.06 18.68
C GLY A 430 0.62 -12.23 17.72
N ALA A 431 0.66 -11.99 16.42
CA ALA A 431 0.22 -12.89 15.35
C ALA A 431 1.37 -13.35 14.43
N MET A 432 2.62 -13.11 14.79
CA MET A 432 3.79 -13.43 13.95
C MET A 432 3.85 -14.90 13.54
N GLU A 433 3.37 -15.81 14.38
CA GLU A 433 3.35 -17.26 14.14
C GLU A 433 2.37 -17.69 13.04
N HIS A 434 1.41 -16.80 12.67
CA HIS A 434 0.43 -17.04 11.62
C HIS A 434 0.86 -16.50 10.25
N ILE A 435 2.01 -15.82 10.17
CA ILE A 435 2.59 -15.39 8.91
C ILE A 435 3.06 -16.62 8.12
N PRO A 436 2.74 -16.74 6.81
CA PRO A 436 3.16 -17.89 6.01
C PRO A 436 4.69 -17.97 5.87
N THR A 437 5.21 -19.20 5.92
CA THR A 437 6.63 -19.51 5.82
C THR A 437 7.03 -20.21 4.51
N ASP A 438 6.05 -20.46 3.64
CA ASP A 438 6.19 -21.15 2.35
C ASP A 438 6.51 -20.20 1.19
N ARG A 439 6.47 -18.91 1.44
CA ARG A 439 6.62 -17.83 0.45
C ARG A 439 7.43 -16.66 0.99
N VAL A 440 7.93 -15.80 0.09
CA VAL A 440 8.67 -14.60 0.49
C VAL A 440 7.71 -13.54 1.01
N ILE A 441 7.99 -13.03 2.20
CA ILE A 441 7.38 -11.84 2.80
C ILE A 441 8.42 -10.72 2.71
N ASP A 442 8.14 -9.71 1.90
CA ASP A 442 9.06 -8.57 1.71
C ASP A 442 8.98 -7.57 2.86
N GLY A 443 7.88 -7.61 3.61
CA GLY A 443 7.65 -6.78 4.78
C GLY A 443 8.68 -7.03 5.89
N VAL A 444 9.17 -5.95 6.49
CA VAL A 444 10.09 -5.95 7.62
C VAL A 444 9.38 -5.36 8.83
N ASP A 445 9.48 -6.01 9.99
CA ASP A 445 8.89 -5.47 11.23
C ASP A 445 9.48 -4.12 11.61
N GLN A 446 8.63 -3.12 11.74
CA GLN A 446 8.96 -1.74 12.08
C GLN A 446 8.41 -1.32 13.45
N THR A 447 8.05 -2.27 14.29
CA THR A 447 7.49 -1.99 15.64
C THR A 447 8.41 -1.08 16.46
N SER A 448 9.73 -1.17 16.26
CA SER A 448 10.69 -0.30 16.93
C SER A 448 10.47 1.21 16.68
N LEU A 449 9.97 1.59 15.50
CA LEU A 449 9.69 2.99 15.17
C LEU A 449 8.56 3.58 16.03
N PHE A 450 7.60 2.75 16.44
CA PHE A 450 6.47 3.21 17.25
C PHE A 450 6.82 3.34 18.75
N PHE A 451 7.81 2.61 19.22
CA PHE A 451 8.12 2.54 20.64
C PHE A 451 9.38 3.29 21.07
N ASN A 452 10.35 3.48 20.18
CA ASN A 452 11.67 3.97 20.58
C ASN A 452 11.87 5.47 20.34
N GLY A 453 10.99 6.15 19.61
CA GLY A 453 11.10 7.59 19.33
C GLY A 453 12.30 8.00 18.47
N ASP A 454 13.22 7.11 18.17
CA ASP A 454 14.50 7.39 17.52
C ASP A 454 14.46 7.36 15.99
N GLY A 455 13.29 7.10 15.41
CA GLY A 455 13.14 7.01 13.95
C GLY A 455 14.08 5.99 13.31
N TYR A 456 14.23 4.82 13.89
CA TYR A 456 15.13 3.79 13.41
C TYR A 456 14.39 2.66 12.71
N SER A 457 14.46 2.67 11.37
CA SER A 457 13.92 1.59 10.53
C SER A 457 14.88 0.40 10.44
N ARG A 458 14.32 -0.81 10.44
CA ARG A 458 15.06 -2.04 10.13
C ARG A 458 15.24 -2.28 8.63
N ARG A 459 14.75 -1.34 7.81
CA ARG A 459 14.86 -1.33 6.34
C ARG A 459 15.68 -0.12 5.90
N ASP A 460 16.61 -0.30 4.96
CA ASP A 460 17.38 0.77 4.31
C ASP A 460 17.19 0.79 2.78
N TYR A 461 16.28 -0.04 2.25
CA TYR A 461 16.08 -0.22 0.81
C TYR A 461 14.60 -0.38 0.42
N VAL A 462 14.31 -0.07 -0.84
CA VAL A 462 13.05 -0.41 -1.50
C VAL A 462 13.34 -0.81 -2.94
N MET A 463 12.70 -1.89 -3.42
CA MET A 463 12.63 -2.23 -4.84
C MET A 463 11.36 -1.60 -5.41
N ILE A 464 11.46 -0.95 -6.56
CA ILE A 464 10.32 -0.25 -7.17
C ILE A 464 9.99 -0.93 -8.49
N TYR A 465 8.76 -1.40 -8.60
CA TYR A 465 8.23 -2.05 -9.79
C TYR A 465 7.25 -1.13 -10.53
N VAL A 466 7.22 -1.22 -11.86
CA VAL A 466 6.15 -0.66 -12.70
C VAL A 466 5.63 -1.83 -13.54
N GLY A 467 4.42 -2.25 -13.26
CA GLY A 467 3.95 -3.54 -13.76
C GLY A 467 4.88 -4.68 -13.33
N PRO A 468 5.20 -5.65 -14.18
CA PRO A 468 6.10 -6.75 -13.84
C PRO A 468 7.59 -6.35 -13.84
N SER A 469 7.93 -5.15 -14.27
CA SER A 469 9.32 -4.73 -14.49
C SER A 469 9.92 -4.02 -13.29
N LEU A 470 11.08 -4.46 -12.84
CA LEU A 470 11.88 -3.76 -11.84
C LEU A 470 12.42 -2.45 -12.45
N ALA A 471 11.82 -1.34 -12.06
CA ALA A 471 12.09 -0.01 -12.63
C ALA A 471 13.23 0.72 -11.92
N GLY A 472 13.36 0.52 -10.62
CA GLY A 472 14.38 1.19 -9.82
C GLY A 472 14.53 0.60 -8.42
N ALA A 473 15.44 1.17 -7.65
CA ALA A 473 15.57 0.88 -6.22
C ALA A 473 16.07 2.11 -5.47
N VAL A 474 15.67 2.21 -4.23
CA VAL A 474 16.24 3.15 -3.25
C VAL A 474 17.09 2.35 -2.27
N LYS A 475 18.23 2.89 -1.85
CA LYS A 475 19.03 2.37 -0.74
C LYS A 475 19.68 3.52 0.03
N GLY A 476 19.29 3.67 1.29
CA GLY A 476 19.66 4.82 2.09
C GLY A 476 19.18 6.13 1.45
N ARG A 477 20.09 7.01 1.13
CA ARG A 477 19.79 8.29 0.46
C ARG A 477 19.87 8.24 -1.07
N PHE A 478 20.33 7.12 -1.64
CA PHE A 478 20.55 6.97 -3.07
C PHE A 478 19.41 6.24 -3.74
N LYS A 479 19.13 6.62 -4.99
CA LYS A 479 18.18 5.94 -5.88
C LYS A 479 18.86 5.56 -7.19
N ARG A 480 18.53 4.37 -7.67
CA ARG A 480 18.91 3.86 -8.98
C ARG A 480 17.68 3.79 -9.88
N ASP A 481 17.81 4.34 -11.06
CA ASP A 481 16.85 4.20 -12.15
C ASP A 481 17.38 3.18 -13.17
N TRP A 482 16.61 2.13 -13.44
CA TRP A 482 16.94 1.11 -14.46
C TRP A 482 16.08 1.26 -15.71
N LYS A 483 14.95 1.96 -15.65
CA LYS A 483 13.99 2.07 -16.75
C LYS A 483 14.44 3.08 -17.80
N ASN A 484 15.01 4.20 -17.37
CA ASN A 484 15.45 5.27 -18.26
C ASN A 484 16.96 5.25 -18.54
N ALA A 485 17.66 4.20 -18.10
CA ALA A 485 19.08 4.05 -18.34
C ALA A 485 19.36 3.92 -19.84
N THR A 486 20.05 4.90 -20.42
CA THR A 486 20.51 4.84 -21.80
C THR A 486 21.75 3.96 -21.88
N PRO A 487 21.74 2.85 -22.65
CA PRO A 487 22.93 1.99 -22.77
C PRO A 487 24.15 2.77 -23.23
N GLY A 488 25.22 2.71 -22.44
CA GLY A 488 26.50 3.35 -22.75
C GLY A 488 26.67 4.79 -22.31
N LEU A 489 25.62 5.46 -21.81
CA LEU A 489 25.69 6.80 -21.25
C LEU A 489 25.02 6.77 -19.88
N SER A 490 25.80 6.94 -18.81
CA SER A 490 25.32 6.89 -17.42
C SER A 490 24.49 8.12 -17.00
N LYS A 491 23.89 8.83 -17.95
CA LYS A 491 23.13 10.04 -17.68
C LYS A 491 21.77 9.69 -17.10
N ASN A 492 21.42 10.28 -15.96
CA ASN A 492 20.15 10.09 -15.24
C ASN A 492 19.91 8.67 -14.69
N GLU A 493 20.95 7.97 -14.27
CA GLU A 493 20.82 6.64 -13.71
C GLU A 493 20.82 6.61 -12.18
N PHE A 494 21.41 7.63 -11.54
CA PHE A 494 21.57 7.71 -10.08
C PHE A 494 21.16 9.08 -9.58
N TYR A 495 20.54 9.09 -8.41
CA TYR A 495 20.14 10.31 -7.71
C TYR A 495 20.55 10.22 -6.25
N ASP A 496 21.04 11.30 -5.70
CA ASP A 496 21.15 11.52 -4.27
C ASP A 496 19.90 12.27 -3.81
N LEU A 497 18.95 11.56 -3.21
CA LEU A 497 17.65 12.11 -2.82
C LEU A 497 17.73 13.19 -1.73
N TYR A 498 18.90 13.38 -1.07
CA TYR A 498 19.07 14.45 -0.10
C TYR A 498 19.45 15.77 -0.77
N THR A 499 20.20 15.70 -1.86
CA THR A 499 20.65 16.88 -2.62
C THR A 499 19.78 17.14 -3.85
N ASP A 500 19.19 16.11 -4.43
CA ASP A 500 18.25 16.19 -5.56
C ASP A 500 16.97 15.39 -5.31
N PRO A 501 16.13 15.82 -4.35
CA PRO A 501 14.90 15.10 -4.00
C PRO A 501 13.85 15.06 -5.14
N ARG A 502 14.06 15.88 -6.19
CA ARG A 502 13.17 15.93 -7.37
C ARG A 502 13.72 15.17 -8.57
N GLU A 503 14.80 14.43 -8.41
CA GLU A 503 15.36 13.58 -9.49
C GLU A 503 15.56 14.34 -10.81
N ARG A 504 16.10 15.57 -10.74
CA ARG A 504 16.29 16.46 -11.89
C ARG A 504 17.62 16.28 -12.58
N THR A 505 18.65 16.05 -11.78
CA THR A 505 20.04 16.01 -12.26
C THR A 505 20.67 14.71 -11.82
N GLY A 506 20.60 13.69 -12.70
CA GLY A 506 21.28 12.42 -12.44
C GLY A 506 22.80 12.63 -12.36
N GLU A 507 23.41 12.14 -11.30
CA GLU A 507 24.85 12.26 -11.07
C GLU A 507 25.62 11.16 -11.81
N MET A 508 26.69 11.52 -12.51
CA MET A 508 27.38 10.60 -13.41
C MET A 508 28.67 10.01 -12.87
N ILE A 509 29.56 10.84 -12.36
CA ILE A 509 30.95 10.43 -12.16
C ILE A 509 31.27 10.16 -10.69
N GLU A 510 30.75 10.96 -9.80
CA GLU A 510 31.04 10.88 -8.37
C GLU A 510 30.41 9.66 -7.69
N GLN A 511 29.43 9.04 -8.33
CA GLN A 511 28.59 7.98 -7.80
C GLN A 511 28.96 6.56 -8.30
N PHE A 512 30.06 6.39 -9.01
CA PHE A 512 30.46 5.05 -9.49
C PHE A 512 30.62 4.01 -8.38
N HIS A 513 30.95 4.44 -7.17
CA HIS A 513 31.09 3.54 -6.03
C HIS A 513 29.75 2.92 -5.58
N ILE A 514 28.61 3.59 -5.80
CA ILE A 514 27.29 3.03 -5.47
C ILE A 514 26.72 2.13 -6.57
N LYS A 515 27.23 2.22 -7.80
CA LYS A 515 26.79 1.38 -8.91
C LYS A 515 26.90 -0.12 -8.59
N SER A 516 28.05 -0.53 -8.02
CA SER A 516 28.26 -1.92 -7.60
C SER A 516 27.29 -2.35 -6.51
N MET A 517 26.95 -1.45 -5.58
CA MET A 517 25.98 -1.72 -4.52
C MET A 517 24.62 -2.07 -5.13
N PHE A 518 24.08 -1.23 -6.00
CA PHE A 518 22.79 -1.46 -6.66
C PHE A 518 22.79 -2.67 -7.59
N ASN A 519 23.89 -2.91 -8.34
CA ASN A 519 24.00 -4.09 -9.18
C ASN A 519 23.96 -5.39 -8.35
N HIS A 520 24.67 -5.43 -7.22
CA HIS A 520 24.63 -6.59 -6.34
C HIS A 520 23.26 -6.75 -5.67
N GLN A 521 22.62 -5.67 -5.26
CA GLN A 521 21.28 -5.69 -4.71
C GLN A 521 20.29 -6.29 -5.73
N ARG A 522 20.29 -5.78 -6.95
CA ARG A 522 19.49 -6.31 -8.05
C ARG A 522 19.75 -7.80 -8.33
N GLN A 523 21.03 -8.18 -8.46
CA GLN A 523 21.41 -9.58 -8.69
C GLN A 523 20.90 -10.52 -7.59
N ARG A 524 21.02 -10.13 -6.31
CA ARG A 524 20.51 -10.93 -5.18
C ARG A 524 19.00 -11.08 -5.27
N HIS A 525 18.30 -9.98 -5.49
CA HIS A 525 16.85 -9.95 -5.64
C HIS A 525 16.39 -10.85 -6.81
N GLU A 526 16.98 -10.70 -8.00
CA GLU A 526 16.65 -11.52 -9.18
C GLU A 526 16.95 -13.02 -8.96
N LEU A 527 18.04 -13.37 -8.27
CA LEU A 527 18.34 -14.75 -7.89
C LEU A 527 17.29 -15.31 -6.91
N TRP A 528 16.83 -14.47 -5.98
CA TRP A 528 15.80 -14.85 -5.02
C TRP A 528 14.45 -15.06 -5.69
N MET A 529 14.10 -14.24 -6.68
CA MET A 529 12.90 -14.41 -7.50
C MET A 529 12.94 -15.68 -8.37
N LYS A 530 14.12 -16.13 -8.81
CA LYS A 530 14.24 -17.42 -9.48
C LYS A 530 13.97 -18.60 -8.56
N LYS A 531 14.33 -18.48 -7.28
CA LYS A 531 14.06 -19.51 -6.28
C LYS A 531 12.61 -19.52 -5.80
N TYR A 532 12.05 -18.33 -5.62
CA TYR A 532 10.67 -18.09 -5.25
C TYR A 532 9.99 -17.30 -6.38
N PRO A 533 9.55 -17.99 -7.44
CA PRO A 533 9.00 -17.32 -8.62
C PRO A 533 7.75 -16.54 -8.27
N ASN A 534 7.60 -15.41 -8.92
CA ASN A 534 6.38 -14.62 -8.85
C ASN A 534 5.23 -15.38 -9.51
N ARG A 535 4.01 -15.10 -9.10
CA ARG A 535 2.84 -15.44 -9.89
C ARG A 535 2.88 -14.62 -11.18
N PRO A 536 2.69 -15.24 -12.35
CA PRO A 536 2.77 -14.52 -13.62
C PRO A 536 1.64 -13.51 -13.77
N ASP A 537 0.43 -13.89 -13.41
CA ASP A 537 -0.80 -13.12 -13.60
C ASP A 537 -1.77 -13.35 -12.45
N PRO A 538 -2.73 -12.43 -12.23
CA PRO A 538 -3.82 -12.65 -11.29
C PRO A 538 -4.68 -13.84 -11.72
N THR A 539 -5.33 -14.48 -10.75
CA THR A 539 -6.25 -15.57 -11.03
C THR A 539 -7.51 -15.06 -11.71
N TYR A 540 -7.91 -15.72 -12.78
CA TYR A 540 -9.09 -15.35 -13.56
C TYR A 540 -10.30 -16.24 -13.23
N GLY A 541 -11.48 -15.66 -13.33
CA GLY A 541 -12.76 -16.33 -13.12
C GLY A 541 -13.92 -15.47 -13.62
N PRO A 542 -15.16 -15.94 -13.52
CA PRO A 542 -16.31 -15.09 -13.80
C PRO A 542 -16.32 -13.89 -12.87
N ALA A 543 -16.42 -12.68 -13.43
CA ALA A 543 -16.51 -11.46 -12.63
C ALA A 543 -17.81 -11.45 -11.81
N MET A 544 -17.73 -10.86 -10.61
CA MET A 544 -18.89 -10.59 -9.77
C MET A 544 -19.76 -11.82 -9.45
N THR A 545 -19.13 -13.00 -9.35
CA THR A 545 -19.80 -14.24 -8.98
C THR A 545 -20.10 -14.31 -7.47
N GLY A 546 -21.02 -15.16 -7.08
CA GLY A 546 -21.41 -15.36 -5.68
C GLY A 546 -22.28 -14.26 -5.09
N ILE A 547 -22.78 -13.31 -5.88
CA ILE A 547 -23.70 -12.26 -5.44
C ILE A 547 -25.13 -12.80 -5.45
N GLU A 548 -25.78 -12.82 -4.28
CA GLU A 548 -27.15 -13.35 -4.17
C GLU A 548 -28.25 -12.36 -4.55
N ASN A 549 -28.03 -11.09 -4.25
CA ASN A 549 -29.01 -10.03 -4.52
C ASN A 549 -28.47 -9.12 -5.62
N GLU A 550 -28.49 -9.62 -6.84
CA GLU A 550 -28.02 -8.89 -8.00
C GLU A 550 -29.07 -7.87 -8.48
N ARG A 551 -28.61 -6.69 -8.84
CA ARG A 551 -29.45 -5.72 -9.53
C ARG A 551 -29.74 -6.18 -10.96
N PRO A 552 -30.88 -5.79 -11.56
CA PRO A 552 -31.23 -6.19 -12.92
C PRO A 552 -30.14 -5.85 -13.96
N GLU A 553 -29.45 -4.73 -13.78
CA GLU A 553 -28.37 -4.27 -14.63
C GLU A 553 -27.15 -5.19 -14.53
N THR A 554 -26.77 -5.57 -13.30
CA THR A 554 -25.66 -6.51 -13.01
C THR A 554 -25.98 -7.90 -13.59
N ARG A 555 -27.21 -8.38 -13.40
CA ARG A 555 -27.67 -9.68 -13.93
C ARG A 555 -27.50 -9.78 -15.43
N LYS A 556 -27.75 -8.71 -16.19
CA LYS A 556 -27.55 -8.68 -17.64
C LYS A 556 -26.10 -8.90 -18.07
N ILE A 557 -25.12 -8.53 -17.24
CA ILE A 557 -23.69 -8.80 -17.49
C ILE A 557 -23.43 -10.31 -17.43
N TYR A 558 -24.09 -11.01 -16.49
CA TYR A 558 -23.90 -12.46 -16.30
C TYR A 558 -24.73 -13.32 -17.24
N GLU A 559 -25.89 -12.84 -17.68
CA GLU A 559 -26.72 -13.54 -18.67
C GLU A 559 -26.10 -13.52 -20.09
N GLY A 560 -25.07 -12.73 -20.29
CA GLY A 560 -24.25 -12.75 -21.50
C GLY A 560 -23.34 -13.99 -21.56
N PRO A 561 -22.84 -14.35 -22.75
CA PRO A 561 -22.11 -15.61 -23.00
C PRO A 561 -20.69 -15.66 -22.41
N VAL A 562 -20.38 -14.91 -21.35
CA VAL A 562 -19.01 -14.79 -20.83
C VAL A 562 -18.73 -15.83 -19.77
N ASP A 563 -18.73 -17.09 -20.16
CA ASP A 563 -17.97 -18.13 -19.48
C ASP A 563 -16.51 -17.99 -19.98
N PRO A 564 -15.52 -17.66 -19.13
CA PRO A 564 -14.11 -17.57 -19.56
C PRO A 564 -13.62 -18.84 -20.24
N LYS A 565 -14.23 -19.99 -19.92
CA LYS A 565 -13.97 -21.26 -20.58
C LYS A 565 -14.62 -21.37 -21.98
N LYS A 566 -15.46 -20.41 -22.34
CA LYS A 566 -16.16 -20.34 -23.63
C LYS A 566 -15.78 -19.10 -24.45
N LEU A 567 -14.81 -18.31 -23.97
CA LEU A 567 -14.24 -17.25 -24.79
C LEU A 567 -13.62 -17.88 -26.05
N PRO A 568 -13.79 -17.26 -27.22
CA PRO A 568 -13.21 -17.77 -28.49
C PRO A 568 -11.67 -17.65 -28.53
N PHE A 569 -11.04 -17.20 -27.46
CA PHE A 569 -9.60 -17.07 -27.28
C PHE A 569 -9.24 -17.43 -25.82
N ASP A 570 -8.06 -17.99 -25.62
CA ASP A 570 -7.48 -18.10 -24.29
C ASP A 570 -7.03 -16.70 -23.85
N PRO A 571 -7.55 -16.15 -22.73
CA PRO A 571 -7.07 -14.86 -22.22
C PRO A 571 -5.56 -14.80 -22.06
N LYS A 572 -4.90 -15.92 -21.80
CA LYS A 572 -3.44 -16.01 -21.71
C LYS A 572 -2.74 -15.75 -23.04
N GLU A 573 -3.35 -16.13 -24.18
CA GLU A 573 -2.76 -15.92 -25.51
C GLU A 573 -2.74 -14.44 -25.94
N VAL A 574 -3.61 -13.61 -25.35
CA VAL A 574 -3.69 -12.17 -25.67
C VAL A 574 -2.56 -11.37 -25.00
N TRP A 575 -1.99 -11.88 -23.93
CA TRP A 575 -0.95 -11.18 -23.16
C TRP A 575 0.48 -11.68 -23.47
N GLU A 576 0.62 -12.73 -24.24
CA GLU A 576 1.93 -13.26 -24.70
C GLU A 576 2.44 -12.58 -26.00
N GLN A 577 1.69 -11.63 -26.58
CA GLN A 577 2.10 -10.80 -27.71
C GLN A 577 2.52 -9.39 -27.27
#